data_6c633aaac04a5309e40797baa8229874
#
_entry.id   6c633aaac04a5309e40797baa8229874
#
_cell.length_a   1.000
_cell.length_b   1.000
_cell.length_c   1.000
_cell.angle_alpha   90.00
_cell.angle_beta   90.00
_cell.angle_gamma   90.00
#
_symmetry.space_group_name_H-M   'P 1'
#
loop_
_entity.id
_entity.type
_entity.pdbx_description
1 polymer ?
#
loop_
_entity_poly.entity_id
_entity_poly.type
_entity_poly.pdbx_seq_one_letter_code
_entity_poly.pdbx_strand_id
1 'polypeptide(L)'
;TLFPYTTLFRSKPDKMLGGARFLVRLFFRAFPELRRDIMETEQTFTRGPILSTLLKFALPVLLALLLQAMYGAVDLQVVGKFGTAADISAVSTGSQIMQTVTIVITGLAMGITVLLGQKIGEDRPEEAGAAVGSGICLFLVVAVAATVALELAAPQLAMLMHAPADAFDGTVEYVRICSGGAVFIVAYNLLGSIFRGIGDSRVSLITVLIACILNIGGDLLLVGGFGLNVAGAAIATVFAQAMSVALSLLLIRGKHLAFILRRQDIRFDGAIIGRILKLGSPVALQDLLVNITFLVIIAIANSMGTIPSAGVGVAEKLCAFVMLVPSAYMQSMSAFVAQNIGAGLETRARRALLYGVLSSLMAGLLMGWAAFFHGDVLAGIFADDPAVIAAAWEYLKAYAIDCLLTSFLFCFVGFFNGCGQTLFVMAQGMVGALGVRLPVALLVSRAADSSLFHLGLATPASTVVQIFLCGIWYLRRSHRLNRLGLIRK
;
A
#
# COMPACT_ATOMS: atom_id res chain seq x y z
N THR A 1 18.54 -0.04 -37.71
CA THR A 1 17.65 1.13 -37.66
C THR A 1 16.63 0.96 -36.54
N LEU A 2 17.09 1.28 -35.34
CA LEU A 2 16.32 1.21 -34.10
C LEU A 2 15.97 2.65 -33.69
N PHE A 3 14.77 3.09 -34.05
CA PHE A 3 14.15 4.27 -33.47
C PHE A 3 12.66 4.01 -33.30
N PRO A 4 12.17 3.86 -32.07
CA PRO A 4 10.76 4.22 -31.88
C PRO A 4 10.30 4.75 -30.51
N TYR A 5 11.16 5.03 -29.52
CA TYR A 5 10.68 5.28 -28.17
C TYR A 5 10.28 6.73 -27.83
N THR A 6 10.41 7.67 -28.78
CA THR A 6 10.22 9.11 -28.52
C THR A 6 8.91 9.71 -29.02
N THR A 7 8.04 8.95 -29.69
CA THR A 7 6.92 9.54 -30.43
C THR A 7 5.61 9.72 -29.63
N LEU A 8 5.39 8.95 -28.56
CA LEU A 8 4.12 9.00 -27.81
C LEU A 8 3.93 10.32 -27.03
N PHE A 9 5.02 10.98 -26.67
CA PHE A 9 5.00 12.18 -25.82
C PHE A 9 5.49 13.45 -26.50
N ARG A 10 5.58 13.46 -27.83
CA ARG A 10 6.12 14.60 -28.59
C ARG A 10 5.09 15.67 -28.97
N SER A 11 3.81 15.48 -28.69
CA SER A 11 2.78 16.50 -28.96
C SER A 11 2.45 17.30 -27.68
N LYS A 12 2.96 18.49 -27.65
CA LYS A 12 2.72 19.66 -26.76
C LYS A 12 1.66 19.49 -25.65
N PRO A 13 2.14 19.39 -24.40
CA PRO A 13 1.62 20.22 -23.32
C PRO A 13 2.79 20.93 -22.60
N ASP A 14 3.38 21.94 -23.25
CA ASP A 14 4.68 22.49 -22.80
C ASP A 14 4.60 23.43 -21.60
N LYS A 15 3.41 23.90 -21.20
CA LYS A 15 3.31 24.89 -20.12
C LYS A 15 3.15 24.30 -18.71
N MET A 16 2.41 23.21 -18.52
CA MET A 16 2.28 22.55 -17.19
C MET A 16 3.52 21.74 -16.77
N LEU A 17 4.25 21.20 -17.72
CA LEU A 17 5.46 20.42 -17.48
C LEU A 17 6.73 21.28 -17.27
N GLY A 18 6.68 22.59 -17.51
CA GLY A 18 7.82 23.49 -17.36
C GLY A 18 8.35 23.57 -15.94
N GLY A 19 7.46 23.73 -14.96
CA GLY A 19 7.80 23.75 -13.53
C GLY A 19 8.33 22.42 -13.03
N ALA A 20 7.69 21.30 -13.42
CA ALA A 20 8.14 19.97 -13.07
C ALA A 20 9.50 19.64 -13.70
N ARG A 21 9.75 20.03 -14.94
CA ARG A 21 11.07 19.90 -15.60
C ARG A 21 12.16 20.69 -14.89
N PHE A 22 11.83 21.88 -14.39
CA PHE A 22 12.78 22.72 -13.65
C PHE A 22 13.13 22.07 -12.31
N LEU A 23 12.14 21.63 -11.54
CA LEU A 23 12.35 20.93 -10.26
C LEU A 23 13.14 19.63 -10.43
N VAL A 24 12.84 18.84 -11.46
CA VAL A 24 13.58 17.62 -11.80
C VAL A 24 15.03 17.92 -12.15
N ARG A 25 15.29 18.97 -12.95
CA ARG A 25 16.66 19.39 -13.27
C ARG A 25 17.42 19.90 -12.06
N LEU A 26 16.75 20.65 -11.18
CA LEU A 26 17.33 21.15 -9.93
C LEU A 26 17.68 20.00 -9.00
N PHE A 27 16.75 19.05 -8.82
CA PHE A 27 16.95 17.86 -8.01
C PHE A 27 18.11 16.99 -8.53
N PHE A 28 18.16 16.70 -9.84
CA PHE A 28 19.26 15.92 -10.42
C PHE A 28 20.59 16.67 -10.52
N ARG A 29 20.59 18.01 -10.45
CA ARG A 29 21.83 18.78 -10.27
C ARG A 29 22.33 18.68 -8.83
N ALA A 30 21.43 18.64 -7.86
CA ALA A 30 21.78 18.47 -6.44
C ALA A 30 22.27 17.04 -6.13
N PHE A 31 21.75 16.03 -6.84
CA PHE A 31 22.04 14.61 -6.62
C PHE A 31 22.42 13.87 -7.91
N PRO A 32 23.62 14.13 -8.49
CA PRO A 32 24.04 13.55 -9.76
C PRO A 32 24.24 12.02 -9.70
N GLU A 33 24.69 11.49 -8.57
CA GLU A 33 24.87 10.05 -8.36
C GLU A 33 23.54 9.31 -8.40
N LEU A 34 22.50 9.90 -7.80
CA LEU A 34 21.15 9.34 -7.79
C LEU A 34 20.58 9.25 -9.23
N ARG A 35 20.93 10.22 -10.09
CA ARG A 35 20.57 10.17 -11.52
C ARG A 35 21.23 8.99 -12.23
N ARG A 36 22.50 8.73 -11.94
CA ARG A 36 23.25 7.60 -12.52
C ARG A 36 22.62 6.28 -12.08
N ASP A 37 22.37 6.11 -10.79
CA ASP A 37 21.77 4.90 -10.20
C ASP A 37 20.36 4.62 -10.74
N ILE A 38 19.55 5.66 -11.02
CA ILE A 38 18.22 5.52 -11.61
C ILE A 38 18.29 5.08 -13.07
N MET A 39 19.26 5.59 -13.83
CA MET A 39 19.36 5.35 -15.28
C MET A 39 20.04 4.03 -15.63
N GLU A 40 20.88 3.48 -14.74
CA GLU A 40 21.70 2.30 -15.02
C GLU A 40 21.10 0.96 -14.57
N THR A 41 19.96 0.92 -13.83
CA THR A 41 19.54 -0.31 -13.18
C THR A 41 18.32 -0.97 -13.83
N GLU A 42 18.55 -1.87 -14.79
CA GLU A 42 17.62 -2.95 -15.09
C GLU A 42 17.81 -4.07 -14.05
N GLN A 43 17.01 -4.06 -12.97
CA GLN A 43 16.98 -5.19 -12.04
C GLN A 43 16.05 -6.26 -12.60
N THR A 44 16.60 -7.22 -13.31
CA THR A 44 15.86 -8.43 -13.68
C THR A 44 15.80 -9.38 -12.48
N PHE A 45 14.60 -9.69 -12.00
CA PHE A 45 14.40 -10.64 -10.89
C PHE A 45 14.71 -12.09 -11.24
N THR A 46 14.89 -12.37 -12.52
CA THR A 46 15.16 -13.72 -13.05
C THR A 46 16.60 -14.17 -12.90
N ARG A 47 17.55 -13.27 -12.58
CA ARG A 47 18.98 -13.55 -12.48
C ARG A 47 19.57 -13.11 -11.15
N GLY A 48 20.78 -13.55 -10.83
CA GLY A 48 21.54 -13.17 -9.64
C GLY A 48 21.07 -13.80 -8.32
N PRO A 49 21.65 -13.42 -7.16
CA PRO A 49 21.35 -13.99 -5.86
C PRO A 49 19.97 -13.52 -5.37
N ILE A 50 19.12 -14.47 -4.96
CA ILE A 50 17.70 -14.22 -4.64
C ILE A 50 17.55 -13.26 -3.46
N LEU A 51 18.22 -13.55 -2.33
CA LEU A 51 18.09 -12.78 -1.10
C LEU A 51 18.52 -11.32 -1.30
N SER A 52 19.68 -11.10 -1.90
CA SER A 52 20.19 -9.74 -2.15
C SER A 52 19.26 -8.96 -3.09
N THR A 53 18.75 -9.60 -4.15
CA THR A 53 17.82 -8.97 -5.08
C THR A 53 16.50 -8.61 -4.41
N LEU A 54 15.96 -9.53 -3.59
CA LEU A 54 14.72 -9.30 -2.85
C LEU A 54 14.88 -8.16 -1.83
N LEU A 55 15.97 -8.15 -1.04
CA LEU A 55 16.21 -7.10 -0.05
C LEU A 55 16.47 -5.73 -0.69
N LYS A 56 17.26 -5.68 -1.77
CA LYS A 56 17.51 -4.44 -2.53
C LYS A 56 16.22 -3.84 -3.13
N PHE A 57 15.23 -4.67 -3.39
CA PHE A 57 13.92 -4.21 -3.86
C PHE A 57 12.98 -3.88 -2.70
N ALA A 58 12.95 -4.71 -1.63
CA ALA A 58 12.05 -4.53 -0.50
C ALA A 58 12.39 -3.30 0.35
N LEU A 59 13.68 -2.95 0.50
CA LEU A 59 14.09 -1.81 1.31
C LEU A 59 13.57 -0.46 0.75
N PRO A 60 13.70 -0.13 -0.54
CA PRO A 60 13.08 1.08 -1.09
C PRO A 60 11.54 1.07 -0.99
N VAL A 61 10.88 -0.10 -1.14
CA VAL A 61 9.43 -0.22 -0.95
C VAL A 61 9.06 0.10 0.50
N LEU A 62 9.79 -0.44 1.48
CA LEU A 62 9.59 -0.15 2.90
C LEU A 62 9.76 1.33 3.20
N LEU A 63 10.83 1.94 2.70
CA LEU A 63 11.08 3.38 2.88
C LEU A 63 9.98 4.23 2.25
N ALA A 64 9.47 3.85 1.08
CA ALA A 64 8.34 4.54 0.45
C ALA A 64 7.06 4.44 1.31
N LEU A 65 6.75 3.26 1.85
CA LEU A 65 5.60 3.08 2.75
C LEU A 65 5.77 3.88 4.05
N LEU A 66 6.98 3.92 4.61
CA LEU A 66 7.29 4.72 5.80
C LEU A 66 7.10 6.22 5.53
N LEU A 67 7.61 6.72 4.41
CA LEU A 67 7.40 8.12 4.02
C LEU A 67 5.92 8.45 3.83
N GLN A 68 5.13 7.54 3.24
CA GLN A 68 3.68 7.72 3.10
C GLN A 68 2.97 7.78 4.46
N ALA A 69 3.35 6.92 5.41
CA ALA A 69 2.80 6.97 6.76
C ALA A 69 3.20 8.26 7.50
N MET A 70 4.43 8.73 7.30
CA MET A 70 4.95 9.93 7.95
C MET A 70 4.27 11.20 7.44
N TYR A 71 4.09 11.37 6.12
CA TYR A 71 3.47 12.61 5.65
C TYR A 71 2.02 12.74 6.12
N GLY A 72 1.25 11.65 6.18
CA GLY A 72 -0.10 11.68 6.75
C GLY A 72 -0.13 12.07 8.24
N ALA A 73 0.92 11.71 9.01
CA ALA A 73 1.04 12.16 10.38
C ALA A 73 1.43 13.66 10.47
N VAL A 74 2.27 14.14 9.55
CA VAL A 74 2.68 15.57 9.49
C VAL A 74 1.51 16.45 9.08
N ASP A 75 0.66 16.03 8.13
CA ASP A 75 -0.58 16.76 7.76
C ASP A 75 -1.39 17.11 9.04
N LEU A 76 -1.65 16.09 9.88
CA LEU A 76 -2.40 16.28 11.13
C LEU A 76 -1.65 17.17 12.13
N GLN A 77 -0.31 17.10 12.20
CA GLN A 77 0.48 17.97 13.09
C GLN A 77 0.45 19.42 12.63
N VAL A 78 0.54 19.69 11.33
CA VAL A 78 0.49 21.04 10.79
C VAL A 78 -0.89 21.65 11.02
N VAL A 79 -1.96 20.91 10.69
CA VAL A 79 -3.34 21.36 10.96
C VAL A 79 -3.56 21.53 12.46
N GLY A 80 -3.00 20.67 13.31
CA GLY A 80 -3.08 20.78 14.76
C GLY A 80 -2.39 22.02 15.35
N LYS A 81 -1.33 22.49 14.68
CA LYS A 81 -0.57 23.66 15.13
C LYS A 81 -1.19 25.00 14.71
N PHE A 82 -1.81 25.05 13.55
CA PHE A 82 -2.30 26.29 12.93
C PHE A 82 -3.83 26.38 12.86
N GLY A 83 -4.54 25.26 12.94
CA GLY A 83 -6.00 25.17 12.87
C GLY A 83 -6.65 24.97 14.26
N THR A 84 -7.94 24.65 14.21
CA THR A 84 -8.77 24.37 15.40
C THR A 84 -8.91 22.86 15.65
N ALA A 85 -9.46 22.48 16.81
CA ALA A 85 -9.80 21.07 17.09
C ALA A 85 -10.80 20.49 16.07
N ALA A 86 -11.72 21.30 15.56
CA ALA A 86 -12.65 20.92 14.50
C ALA A 86 -11.91 20.63 13.19
N ASP A 87 -10.92 21.44 12.82
CA ASP A 87 -10.08 21.22 11.62
C ASP A 87 -9.29 19.90 11.70
N ILE A 88 -8.70 19.61 12.88
CA ILE A 88 -7.99 18.34 13.11
C ILE A 88 -8.94 17.16 12.93
N SER A 89 -10.13 17.23 13.52
CA SER A 89 -11.14 16.19 13.40
C SER A 89 -11.60 16.01 11.95
N ALA A 90 -11.81 17.11 11.23
CA ALA A 90 -12.22 17.11 9.83
C ALA A 90 -11.15 16.45 8.93
N VAL A 91 -9.88 16.84 9.04
CA VAL A 91 -8.77 16.26 8.28
C VAL A 91 -8.57 14.80 8.65
N SER A 92 -8.64 14.44 9.93
CA SER A 92 -8.51 13.06 10.38
C SER A 92 -9.60 12.17 9.79
N THR A 93 -10.87 12.57 9.85
CA THR A 93 -11.99 11.80 9.32
C THR A 93 -11.97 11.75 7.80
N GLY A 94 -11.73 12.89 7.14
CA GLY A 94 -11.61 12.98 5.68
C GLY A 94 -10.47 12.13 5.13
N SER A 95 -9.30 12.15 5.77
CA SER A 95 -8.16 11.33 5.35
C SER A 95 -8.41 9.83 5.52
N GLN A 96 -9.14 9.39 6.57
CA GLN A 96 -9.54 7.98 6.73
C GLN A 96 -10.47 7.51 5.61
N ILE A 97 -11.41 8.36 5.18
CA ILE A 97 -12.28 8.06 4.02
C ILE A 97 -11.41 7.87 2.78
N MET A 98 -10.52 8.83 2.50
CA MET A 98 -9.65 8.79 1.33
C MET A 98 -8.66 7.62 1.39
N GLN A 99 -8.18 7.24 2.56
CA GLN A 99 -7.32 6.07 2.74
C GLN A 99 -8.06 4.76 2.39
N THR A 100 -9.32 4.62 2.80
CA THR A 100 -10.13 3.45 2.44
C THR A 100 -10.29 3.33 0.92
N VAL A 101 -10.54 4.44 0.23
CA VAL A 101 -10.61 4.48 -1.24
C VAL A 101 -9.26 4.11 -1.86
N THR A 102 -8.16 4.62 -1.31
CA THR A 102 -6.79 4.33 -1.78
C THR A 102 -6.44 2.85 -1.60
N ILE A 103 -6.88 2.20 -0.53
CA ILE A 103 -6.70 0.75 -0.31
C ILE A 103 -7.35 -0.04 -1.46
N VAL A 104 -8.57 0.29 -1.85
CA VAL A 104 -9.27 -0.36 -2.97
C VAL A 104 -8.54 -0.13 -4.28
N ILE A 105 -8.10 1.10 -4.56
CA ILE A 105 -7.35 1.44 -5.77
C ILE A 105 -6.02 0.66 -5.82
N THR A 106 -5.30 0.58 -4.70
CA THR A 106 -4.01 -0.13 -4.60
C THR A 106 -4.18 -1.63 -4.79
N GLY A 107 -5.23 -2.21 -4.20
CA GLY A 107 -5.59 -3.62 -4.39
C GLY A 107 -5.88 -3.95 -5.86
N LEU A 108 -6.67 -3.10 -6.54
CA LEU A 108 -6.91 -3.23 -7.99
C LEU A 108 -5.60 -3.10 -8.79
N ALA A 109 -4.75 -2.15 -8.42
CA ALA A 109 -3.47 -1.90 -9.09
C ALA A 109 -2.46 -3.04 -8.92
N MET A 110 -2.59 -3.88 -7.87
CA MET A 110 -1.81 -5.11 -7.72
C MET A 110 -2.02 -6.05 -8.92
N GLY A 111 -3.22 -6.05 -9.52
CA GLY A 111 -3.50 -6.82 -10.74
C GLY A 111 -2.57 -6.44 -11.90
N ILE A 112 -2.25 -5.14 -12.04
CA ILE A 112 -1.27 -4.67 -13.03
C ILE A 112 0.15 -5.09 -12.65
N THR A 113 0.56 -4.94 -11.39
CA THR A 113 1.87 -5.39 -10.92
C THR A 113 2.14 -6.84 -11.28
N VAL A 114 1.15 -7.72 -11.01
CA VAL A 114 1.28 -9.16 -11.28
C VAL A 114 1.27 -9.45 -12.77
N LEU A 115 0.31 -8.92 -13.54
CA LEU A 115 0.21 -9.17 -14.97
C LEU A 115 1.43 -8.67 -15.72
N LEU A 116 1.86 -7.43 -15.43
CA LEU A 116 3.05 -6.82 -16.03
C LEU A 116 4.31 -7.62 -15.68
N GLY A 117 4.49 -7.99 -14.40
CA GLY A 117 5.61 -8.82 -13.97
C GLY A 117 5.67 -10.16 -14.69
N GLN A 118 4.53 -10.84 -14.87
CA GLN A 118 4.45 -12.10 -15.62
C GLN A 118 4.85 -11.89 -17.09
N LYS A 119 4.35 -10.83 -17.76
CA LYS A 119 4.67 -10.56 -19.17
C LYS A 119 6.13 -10.19 -19.39
N ILE A 120 6.74 -9.47 -18.46
CA ILE A 120 8.18 -9.18 -18.46
C ILE A 120 8.98 -10.47 -18.26
N GLY A 121 8.55 -11.34 -17.33
CA GLY A 121 9.17 -12.63 -17.12
C GLY A 121 9.08 -13.57 -18.34
N GLU A 122 7.97 -13.51 -19.10
CA GLU A 122 7.75 -14.25 -20.36
C GLU A 122 8.63 -13.71 -21.52
N ASP A 123 9.38 -12.62 -21.32
CA ASP A 123 10.12 -11.88 -22.35
C ASP A 123 9.22 -11.39 -23.51
N ARG A 124 8.03 -10.86 -23.14
CA ARG A 124 7.02 -10.35 -24.08
C ARG A 124 6.76 -8.84 -23.85
N PRO A 125 7.70 -7.99 -24.24
CA PRO A 125 7.63 -6.54 -23.94
C PRO A 125 6.46 -5.81 -24.61
N GLU A 126 5.95 -6.34 -25.76
CA GLU A 126 4.76 -5.77 -26.42
C GLU A 126 3.47 -6.09 -25.66
N GLU A 127 3.29 -7.33 -25.17
CA GLU A 127 2.13 -7.70 -24.36
C GLU A 127 2.17 -6.99 -22.99
N ALA A 128 3.35 -6.77 -22.43
CA ALA A 128 3.55 -5.96 -21.23
C ALA A 128 3.12 -4.50 -21.46
N GLY A 129 3.47 -3.93 -22.62
CA GLY A 129 3.01 -2.59 -23.04
C GLY A 129 1.49 -2.50 -23.21
N ALA A 130 0.88 -3.52 -23.84
CA ALA A 130 -0.58 -3.60 -23.98
C ALA A 130 -1.29 -3.72 -22.62
N ALA A 131 -0.70 -4.44 -21.64
CA ALA A 131 -1.23 -4.52 -20.27
C ALA A 131 -1.20 -3.14 -19.58
N VAL A 132 -0.11 -2.39 -19.74
CA VAL A 132 -0.01 -1.01 -19.21
C VAL A 132 -1.00 -0.08 -19.90
N GLY A 133 -1.12 -0.13 -21.24
CA GLY A 133 -2.02 0.72 -22.02
C GLY A 133 -3.50 0.49 -21.65
N SER A 134 -3.93 -0.78 -21.61
CA SER A 134 -5.29 -1.13 -21.16
C SER A 134 -5.51 -0.80 -19.68
N GLY A 135 -4.46 -0.93 -18.84
CA GLY A 135 -4.47 -0.50 -17.45
C GLY A 135 -4.73 1.00 -17.31
N ILE A 136 -4.07 1.85 -18.10
CA ILE A 136 -4.31 3.31 -18.11
C ILE A 136 -5.78 3.59 -18.41
N CYS A 137 -6.38 2.94 -19.42
CA CYS A 137 -7.79 3.13 -19.75
C CYS A 137 -8.72 2.68 -18.59
N LEU A 138 -8.46 1.52 -18.00
CA LEU A 138 -9.24 1.02 -16.86
C LEU A 138 -9.16 1.99 -15.67
N PHE A 139 -7.96 2.42 -15.30
CA PHE A 139 -7.78 3.29 -14.13
C PHE A 139 -8.26 4.72 -14.36
N LEU A 140 -8.34 5.17 -15.62
CA LEU A 140 -9.03 6.42 -15.94
C LEU A 140 -10.54 6.31 -15.66
N VAL A 141 -11.16 5.19 -16.02
CA VAL A 141 -12.58 4.93 -15.68
C VAL A 141 -12.77 4.84 -14.17
N VAL A 142 -11.86 4.14 -13.47
CA VAL A 142 -11.88 4.06 -11.99
C VAL A 142 -11.75 5.47 -11.38
N ALA A 143 -10.88 6.31 -11.91
CA ALA A 143 -10.70 7.69 -11.43
C ALA A 143 -11.98 8.52 -11.59
N VAL A 144 -12.58 8.48 -12.77
CA VAL A 144 -13.85 9.19 -13.04
C VAL A 144 -14.98 8.66 -12.14
N ALA A 145 -15.10 7.34 -12.03
CA ALA A 145 -16.10 6.71 -11.16
C ALA A 145 -15.90 7.08 -9.69
N ALA A 146 -14.65 7.07 -9.20
CA ALA A 146 -14.31 7.48 -7.84
C ALA A 146 -14.63 8.96 -7.60
N THR A 147 -14.27 9.86 -8.54
CA THR A 147 -14.62 11.28 -8.45
C THR A 147 -16.12 11.46 -8.30
N VAL A 148 -16.92 10.90 -9.23
CA VAL A 148 -18.37 11.05 -9.20
C VAL A 148 -18.97 10.44 -7.93
N ALA A 149 -18.55 9.24 -7.55
CA ALA A 149 -19.06 8.57 -6.35
C ALA A 149 -18.75 9.34 -5.06
N LEU A 150 -17.53 9.86 -4.92
CA LEU A 150 -17.10 10.58 -3.73
C LEU A 150 -17.73 11.99 -3.66
N GLU A 151 -17.86 12.70 -4.78
CA GLU A 151 -18.56 14.00 -4.81
C GLU A 151 -20.01 13.87 -4.35
N LEU A 152 -20.71 12.85 -4.84
CA LEU A 152 -22.11 12.61 -4.47
C LEU A 152 -22.27 12.06 -3.05
N ALA A 153 -21.34 11.19 -2.62
CA ALA A 153 -21.43 10.49 -1.35
C ALA A 153 -20.69 11.18 -0.18
N ALA A 154 -19.96 12.29 -0.41
CA ALA A 154 -19.16 12.94 0.63
C ALA A 154 -19.95 13.25 1.92
N PRO A 155 -21.16 13.84 1.88
CA PRO A 155 -21.93 14.07 3.10
C PRO A 155 -22.37 12.78 3.80
N GLN A 156 -22.78 11.76 3.02
CA GLN A 156 -23.18 10.46 3.56
C GLN A 156 -22.02 9.71 4.18
N LEU A 157 -20.83 9.81 3.59
CA LEU A 157 -19.61 9.23 4.16
C LEU A 157 -19.20 9.93 5.46
N ALA A 158 -19.29 11.25 5.53
CA ALA A 158 -19.04 12.01 6.76
C ALA A 158 -20.06 11.62 7.86
N MET A 159 -21.34 11.45 7.53
CA MET A 159 -22.36 10.95 8.47
C MET A 159 -22.07 9.51 8.91
N LEU A 160 -21.69 8.62 7.99
CA LEU A 160 -21.36 7.22 8.28
C LEU A 160 -20.15 7.12 9.22
N MET A 161 -19.17 8.02 9.06
CA MET A 161 -18.01 8.11 9.93
C MET A 161 -18.29 8.83 11.26
N HIS A 162 -19.53 9.24 11.52
CA HIS A 162 -19.94 9.99 12.71
C HIS A 162 -19.07 11.25 12.94
N ALA A 163 -18.79 11.99 11.85
CA ALA A 163 -18.07 13.24 11.98
C ALA A 163 -18.78 14.20 12.95
N PRO A 164 -18.07 14.80 13.93
CA PRO A 164 -18.65 15.77 14.84
C PRO A 164 -19.31 16.93 14.07
N ALA A 165 -20.36 17.51 14.66
CA ALA A 165 -21.15 18.55 13.97
C ALA A 165 -20.30 19.78 13.58
N ASP A 166 -19.32 20.16 14.39
CA ASP A 166 -18.40 21.26 14.16
C ASP A 166 -17.30 20.92 13.12
N ALA A 167 -17.03 19.63 12.87
CA ALA A 167 -16.06 19.15 11.89
C ALA A 167 -16.72 18.64 10.59
N PHE A 168 -18.05 18.54 10.54
CA PHE A 168 -18.77 17.90 9.44
C PHE A 168 -18.52 18.57 8.09
N ASP A 169 -18.71 19.90 8.02
CA ASP A 169 -18.52 20.66 6.78
C ASP A 169 -17.07 20.59 6.30
N GLY A 170 -16.09 20.69 7.21
CA GLY A 170 -14.69 20.52 6.89
C GLY A 170 -14.35 19.11 6.38
N THR A 171 -14.97 18.05 6.96
CA THR A 171 -14.80 16.67 6.47
C THR A 171 -15.32 16.54 5.04
N VAL A 172 -16.50 17.08 4.74
CA VAL A 172 -17.08 17.07 3.40
C VAL A 172 -16.21 17.85 2.42
N GLU A 173 -15.71 19.01 2.81
CA GLU A 173 -14.81 19.84 2.00
C GLU A 173 -13.51 19.09 1.68
N TYR A 174 -12.89 18.47 2.68
CA TYR A 174 -11.67 17.65 2.48
C TYR A 174 -11.89 16.55 1.44
N VAL A 175 -12.96 15.77 1.61
CA VAL A 175 -13.29 14.66 0.71
C VAL A 175 -13.56 15.17 -0.70
N ARG A 176 -14.28 16.28 -0.88
CA ARG A 176 -14.56 16.87 -2.19
C ARG A 176 -13.31 17.39 -2.90
N ILE A 177 -12.43 18.09 -2.21
CA ILE A 177 -11.17 18.57 -2.80
C ILE A 177 -10.32 17.38 -3.25
N CYS A 178 -10.20 16.33 -2.40
CA CYS A 178 -9.47 15.11 -2.75
C CYS A 178 -10.13 14.35 -3.90
N SER A 179 -11.48 14.30 -3.96
CA SER A 179 -12.22 13.66 -5.05
C SER A 179 -12.04 14.37 -6.37
N GLY A 180 -12.03 15.71 -6.37
CA GLY A 180 -11.67 16.51 -7.55
C GLY A 180 -10.25 16.21 -8.06
N GLY A 181 -9.34 15.81 -7.15
CA GLY A 181 -8.00 15.34 -7.47
C GLY A 181 -7.85 13.83 -7.67
N ALA A 182 -8.92 13.03 -7.63
CA ALA A 182 -8.85 11.58 -7.66
C ALA A 182 -8.12 11.01 -8.88
N VAL A 183 -8.14 11.70 -10.01
CA VAL A 183 -7.36 11.34 -11.20
C VAL A 183 -5.86 11.25 -10.88
N PHE A 184 -5.32 12.16 -10.08
CA PHE A 184 -3.91 12.14 -9.68
C PHE A 184 -3.63 11.07 -8.63
N ILE A 185 -4.56 10.85 -7.68
CA ILE A 185 -4.48 9.80 -6.67
C ILE A 185 -4.42 8.42 -7.34
N VAL A 186 -5.32 8.18 -8.29
CA VAL A 186 -5.39 6.93 -9.06
C VAL A 186 -4.15 6.75 -9.93
N ALA A 187 -3.73 7.80 -10.66
CA ALA A 187 -2.54 7.75 -11.51
C ALA A 187 -1.25 7.50 -10.70
N TYR A 188 -1.12 8.10 -9.52
CA TYR A 188 -0.01 7.86 -8.60
C TYR A 188 0.09 6.39 -8.19
N ASN A 189 -1.03 5.78 -7.77
CA ASN A 189 -1.08 4.37 -7.38
C ASN A 189 -0.83 3.42 -8.56
N LEU A 190 -1.36 3.74 -9.74
CA LEU A 190 -1.12 3.01 -10.98
C LEU A 190 0.37 3.01 -11.35
N LEU A 191 1.02 4.19 -11.36
CA LEU A 191 2.45 4.32 -11.68
C LEU A 191 3.32 3.57 -10.65
N GLY A 192 3.01 3.67 -9.36
CA GLY A 192 3.67 2.89 -8.33
C GLY A 192 3.57 1.38 -8.59
N SER A 193 2.41 0.89 -9.03
CA SER A 193 2.19 -0.52 -9.38
C SER A 193 2.93 -0.94 -10.64
N ILE A 194 3.04 -0.07 -11.66
CA ILE A 194 3.86 -0.30 -12.84
C ILE A 194 5.33 -0.41 -12.45
N PHE A 195 5.86 0.53 -11.65
CA PHE A 195 7.26 0.48 -11.19
C PHE A 195 7.55 -0.80 -10.40
N ARG A 196 6.65 -1.23 -9.53
CA ARG A 196 6.80 -2.52 -8.84
C ARG A 196 6.80 -3.69 -9.82
N GLY A 197 5.90 -3.70 -10.80
CA GLY A 197 5.80 -4.77 -11.80
C GLY A 197 7.05 -4.92 -12.67
N ILE A 198 7.69 -3.81 -13.04
CA ILE A 198 8.98 -3.83 -13.79
C ILE A 198 10.19 -4.14 -12.89
N GLY A 199 10.02 -4.14 -11.58
CA GLY A 199 11.12 -4.39 -10.65
C GLY A 199 11.92 -3.15 -10.25
N ASP A 200 11.36 -1.95 -10.41
CA ASP A 200 12.04 -0.68 -10.10
C ASP A 200 11.45 0.02 -8.88
N SER A 201 11.83 -0.42 -7.70
CA SER A 201 11.41 0.20 -6.45
C SER A 201 12.07 1.54 -6.15
N ARG A 202 13.23 1.84 -6.76
CA ARG A 202 13.96 3.09 -6.50
C ARG A 202 13.22 4.29 -7.09
N VAL A 203 12.72 4.18 -8.32
CA VAL A 203 11.90 5.24 -8.92
C VAL A 203 10.64 5.48 -8.08
N SER A 204 9.99 4.41 -7.63
CA SER A 204 8.84 4.52 -6.73
C SER A 204 9.19 5.26 -5.44
N LEU A 205 10.33 4.93 -4.79
CA LEU A 205 10.78 5.63 -3.57
C LEU A 205 11.03 7.13 -3.83
N ILE A 206 11.70 7.48 -4.92
CA ILE A 206 12.05 8.88 -5.22
C ILE A 206 10.79 9.71 -5.49
N THR A 207 9.84 9.15 -6.23
CA THR A 207 8.57 9.85 -6.50
C THR A 207 7.74 10.06 -5.24
N VAL A 208 7.75 9.09 -4.31
CA VAL A 208 7.14 9.22 -2.98
C VAL A 208 7.87 10.26 -2.12
N LEU A 209 9.21 10.25 -2.11
CA LEU A 209 10.00 11.21 -1.33
C LEU A 209 9.72 12.65 -1.77
N ILE A 210 9.67 12.90 -3.08
CA ILE A 210 9.36 14.23 -3.60
C ILE A 210 7.90 14.60 -3.29
N ALA A 211 6.95 13.66 -3.40
CA ALA A 211 5.58 13.90 -2.99
C ALA A 211 5.50 14.29 -1.50
N CYS A 212 6.24 13.58 -0.62
CA CYS A 212 6.30 13.87 0.81
C CYS A 212 6.83 15.29 1.08
N ILE A 213 7.94 15.68 0.46
CA ILE A 213 8.52 17.03 0.62
C ILE A 213 7.55 18.10 0.12
N LEU A 214 6.90 17.89 -1.01
CA LEU A 214 5.93 18.85 -1.58
C LEU A 214 4.65 18.93 -0.76
N ASN A 215 4.18 17.82 -0.20
CA ASN A 215 3.02 17.80 0.68
C ASN A 215 3.32 18.59 1.96
N ILE A 216 4.40 18.28 2.69
CA ILE A 216 4.80 18.99 3.89
C ILE A 216 5.01 20.49 3.63
N GLY A 217 5.70 20.84 2.53
CA GLY A 217 5.90 22.23 2.13
C GLY A 217 4.58 22.92 1.76
N GLY A 218 3.67 22.20 1.09
CA GLY A 218 2.33 22.66 0.76
C GLY A 218 1.48 22.93 2.00
N ASP A 219 1.50 22.02 2.98
CA ASP A 219 0.77 22.18 4.25
C ASP A 219 1.28 23.40 5.03
N LEU A 220 2.59 23.53 5.17
CA LEU A 220 3.17 24.70 5.87
C LEU A 220 2.81 26.02 5.17
N LEU A 221 2.75 26.01 3.84
CA LEU A 221 2.40 27.21 3.07
C LEU A 221 0.90 27.48 3.09
N LEU A 222 0.06 26.47 2.79
CA LEU A 222 -1.39 26.66 2.61
C LEU A 222 -2.12 26.72 3.95
N VAL A 223 -1.76 25.86 4.90
CA VAL A 223 -2.36 25.86 6.26
C VAL A 223 -1.71 26.91 7.12
N GLY A 224 -0.36 26.90 7.25
CA GLY A 224 0.36 27.80 8.14
C GLY A 224 0.49 29.23 7.61
N GLY A 225 0.73 29.40 6.29
CA GLY A 225 0.94 30.71 5.67
C GLY A 225 -0.34 31.40 5.23
N PHE A 226 -1.23 30.69 4.53
CA PHE A 226 -2.49 31.26 3.99
C PHE A 226 -3.71 31.01 4.88
N GLY A 227 -3.61 30.18 5.93
CA GLY A 227 -4.72 29.92 6.84
C GLY A 227 -5.90 29.14 6.22
N LEU A 228 -5.61 28.34 5.17
CA LEU A 228 -6.65 27.57 4.47
C LEU A 228 -7.06 26.28 5.23
N ASN A 229 -6.51 26.03 6.41
CA ASN A 229 -6.85 24.92 7.32
C ASN A 229 -7.11 23.60 6.58
N VAL A 230 -8.35 23.09 6.65
CA VAL A 230 -8.76 21.79 6.06
C VAL A 230 -8.58 21.79 4.53
N ALA A 231 -9.01 22.84 3.85
CA ALA A 231 -8.86 22.97 2.39
C ALA A 231 -7.37 23.00 2.00
N GLY A 232 -6.54 23.67 2.79
CA GLY A 232 -5.08 23.74 2.57
C GLY A 232 -4.41 22.35 2.59
N ALA A 233 -4.72 21.52 3.57
CA ALA A 233 -4.20 20.16 3.69
C ALA A 233 -4.66 19.27 2.52
N ALA A 234 -5.95 19.34 2.14
CA ALA A 234 -6.48 18.59 1.00
C ALA A 234 -5.81 18.99 -0.33
N ILE A 235 -5.65 20.30 -0.57
CA ILE A 235 -5.00 20.83 -1.79
C ILE A 235 -3.51 20.41 -1.81
N ALA A 236 -2.79 20.51 -0.69
CA ALA A 236 -1.39 20.10 -0.60
C ALA A 236 -1.21 18.62 -0.96
N THR A 237 -2.08 17.75 -0.44
CA THR A 237 -2.07 16.30 -0.73
C THR A 237 -2.31 16.03 -2.22
N VAL A 238 -3.33 16.61 -2.83
CA VAL A 238 -3.63 16.46 -4.26
C VAL A 238 -2.49 17.00 -5.13
N PHE A 239 -1.96 18.18 -4.79
CA PHE A 239 -0.86 18.80 -5.51
C PHE A 239 0.41 17.94 -5.45
N ALA A 240 0.77 17.42 -4.27
CA ALA A 240 1.94 16.55 -4.09
C ALA A 240 1.83 15.29 -4.96
N GLN A 241 0.65 14.67 -5.02
CA GLN A 241 0.42 13.49 -5.87
C GLN A 241 0.43 13.84 -7.36
N ALA A 242 -0.15 14.97 -7.78
CA ALA A 242 -0.07 15.44 -9.15
C ALA A 242 1.38 15.67 -9.61
N MET A 243 2.18 16.29 -8.74
CA MET A 243 3.62 16.51 -9.01
C MET A 243 4.40 15.19 -9.06
N SER A 244 4.09 14.22 -8.19
CA SER A 244 4.67 12.88 -8.23
C SER A 244 4.33 12.15 -9.54
N VAL A 245 3.10 12.25 -10.02
CA VAL A 245 2.69 11.71 -11.33
C VAL A 245 3.47 12.38 -12.46
N ALA A 246 3.56 13.71 -12.47
CA ALA A 246 4.31 14.45 -13.48
C ALA A 246 5.80 14.05 -13.49
N LEU A 247 6.41 13.92 -12.31
CA LEU A 247 7.78 13.45 -12.15
C LEU A 247 7.96 12.01 -12.66
N SER A 248 7.06 11.10 -12.28
CA SER A 248 7.08 9.71 -12.74
C SER A 248 7.06 9.62 -14.27
N LEU A 249 6.18 10.40 -14.92
CA LEU A 249 6.10 10.47 -16.37
C LEU A 249 7.37 11.05 -17.02
N LEU A 250 8.02 12.01 -16.38
CA LEU A 250 9.30 12.56 -16.85
C LEU A 250 10.44 11.55 -16.71
N LEU A 251 10.48 10.79 -15.61
CA LEU A 251 11.47 9.74 -15.39
C LEU A 251 11.31 8.59 -16.39
N ILE A 252 10.07 8.19 -16.67
CA ILE A 252 9.75 7.17 -17.69
C ILE A 252 10.28 7.58 -19.08
N ARG A 253 10.18 8.86 -19.44
CA ARG A 253 10.69 9.35 -20.76
C ARG A 253 12.21 9.21 -20.93
N GLY A 254 12.96 9.26 -19.85
CA GLY A 254 14.43 9.19 -19.87
C GLY A 254 15.00 7.79 -19.68
N LYS A 255 14.16 6.79 -19.43
CA LYS A 255 14.57 5.45 -19.05
C LYS A 255 14.21 4.42 -20.12
N HIS A 256 15.08 3.43 -20.31
CA HIS A 256 14.74 2.22 -21.06
C HIS A 256 13.82 1.37 -20.19
N LEU A 257 12.59 1.18 -20.66
CA LEU A 257 11.59 0.38 -19.94
C LEU A 257 11.67 -1.07 -20.42
N ALA A 258 11.40 -2.00 -19.51
CA ALA A 258 11.29 -3.44 -19.82
C ALA A 258 10.04 -3.79 -20.66
N PHE A 259 9.30 -2.79 -21.16
CA PHE A 259 8.13 -2.96 -22.00
C PHE A 259 8.05 -1.87 -23.09
N ILE A 260 7.33 -2.18 -24.15
CA ILE A 260 7.12 -1.29 -25.30
C ILE A 260 5.68 -0.77 -25.24
N LEU A 261 5.49 0.52 -24.91
CA LEU A 261 4.18 1.16 -24.93
C LEU A 261 4.00 1.96 -26.24
N ARG A 262 3.08 1.51 -27.08
CA ARG A 262 2.68 2.20 -28.32
C ARG A 262 1.36 2.93 -28.10
N ARG A 263 1.07 3.99 -28.87
CA ARG A 263 -0.23 4.69 -28.79
C ARG A 263 -1.42 3.77 -29.04
N GLN A 264 -1.29 2.78 -29.91
CA GLN A 264 -2.30 1.77 -30.21
C GLN A 264 -2.60 0.84 -29.04
N ASP A 265 -1.69 0.74 -28.06
CA ASP A 265 -1.86 -0.10 -26.88
C ASP A 265 -2.76 0.58 -25.82
N ILE A 266 -2.91 1.91 -25.90
CA ILE A 266 -3.83 2.67 -25.05
C ILE A 266 -5.24 2.52 -25.61
N ARG A 267 -5.84 1.37 -25.35
CA ARG A 267 -7.20 1.02 -25.78
C ARG A 267 -7.89 0.15 -24.76
N PHE A 268 -9.21 0.11 -24.83
CA PHE A 268 -10.01 -0.82 -24.04
C PHE A 268 -9.91 -2.22 -24.65
N ASP A 269 -8.97 -3.04 -24.14
CA ASP A 269 -8.91 -4.46 -24.44
C ASP A 269 -9.63 -5.25 -23.34
N GLY A 270 -10.82 -5.76 -23.65
CA GLY A 270 -11.68 -6.45 -22.68
C GLY A 270 -11.02 -7.70 -22.08
N ALA A 271 -10.17 -8.41 -22.83
CA ALA A 271 -9.47 -9.60 -22.33
C ALA A 271 -8.38 -9.22 -21.32
N ILE A 272 -7.59 -8.16 -21.61
CA ILE A 272 -6.55 -7.66 -20.72
C ILE A 272 -7.18 -7.04 -19.47
N ILE A 273 -8.19 -6.18 -19.64
CA ILE A 273 -8.93 -5.55 -18.52
C ILE A 273 -9.56 -6.61 -17.63
N GLY A 274 -10.21 -7.61 -18.20
CA GLY A 274 -10.78 -8.74 -17.46
C GLY A 274 -9.71 -9.50 -16.65
N ARG A 275 -8.50 -9.64 -17.19
CA ARG A 275 -7.38 -10.27 -16.49
C ARG A 275 -6.84 -9.42 -15.35
N ILE A 276 -6.71 -8.08 -15.54
CA ILE A 276 -6.33 -7.13 -14.49
C ILE A 276 -7.36 -7.17 -13.36
N LEU A 277 -8.64 -7.08 -13.67
CA LEU A 277 -9.72 -7.14 -12.68
C LEU A 277 -9.76 -8.48 -11.95
N LYS A 278 -9.59 -9.60 -12.66
CA LYS A 278 -9.55 -10.94 -12.05
C LYS A 278 -8.40 -11.10 -11.05
N LEU A 279 -7.28 -10.41 -11.28
CA LEU A 279 -6.13 -10.41 -10.38
C LEU A 279 -6.27 -9.38 -9.26
N GLY A 280 -6.76 -8.19 -9.55
CA GLY A 280 -6.78 -7.06 -8.62
C GLY A 280 -8.03 -7.00 -7.73
N SER A 281 -9.23 -7.30 -8.26
CA SER A 281 -10.46 -7.17 -7.47
C SER A 281 -10.51 -8.08 -6.24
N PRO A 282 -9.99 -9.34 -6.27
CA PRO A 282 -9.94 -10.14 -5.04
C PRO A 282 -9.05 -9.53 -3.97
N VAL A 283 -7.91 -8.92 -4.36
CA VAL A 283 -6.99 -8.26 -3.42
C VAL A 283 -7.68 -7.03 -2.80
N ALA A 284 -8.29 -6.18 -3.63
CA ALA A 284 -9.02 -5.00 -3.16
C ALA A 284 -10.16 -5.36 -2.19
N LEU A 285 -10.92 -6.40 -2.50
CA LEU A 285 -12.01 -6.85 -1.64
C LEU A 285 -11.50 -7.44 -0.32
N GLN A 286 -10.41 -8.22 -0.36
CA GLN A 286 -9.77 -8.73 0.85
C GLN A 286 -9.31 -7.59 1.77
N ASP A 287 -8.58 -6.61 1.23
CA ASP A 287 -8.03 -5.51 2.01
C ASP A 287 -9.15 -4.66 2.64
N LEU A 288 -10.23 -4.43 1.88
CA LEU A 288 -11.42 -3.73 2.40
C LEU A 288 -12.08 -4.51 3.56
N LEU A 289 -12.29 -5.82 3.40
CA LEU A 289 -12.92 -6.64 4.43
C LEU A 289 -12.05 -6.77 5.69
N VAL A 290 -10.73 -6.90 5.52
CA VAL A 290 -9.79 -6.90 6.65
C VAL A 290 -9.87 -5.58 7.41
N ASN A 291 -9.92 -4.45 6.71
CA ASN A 291 -10.05 -3.12 7.32
C ASN A 291 -11.35 -3.01 8.15
N ILE A 292 -12.48 -3.49 7.61
CA ILE A 292 -13.76 -3.52 8.33
C ILE A 292 -13.66 -4.32 9.65
N THR A 293 -12.94 -5.45 9.66
CA THR A 293 -12.79 -6.23 10.91
C THR A 293 -11.98 -5.51 11.98
N PHE A 294 -11.01 -4.69 11.62
CA PHE A 294 -10.30 -3.82 12.57
C PHE A 294 -11.21 -2.74 13.15
N LEU A 295 -12.08 -2.13 12.32
CA LEU A 295 -13.08 -1.17 12.83
C LEU A 295 -14.02 -1.82 13.86
N VAL A 296 -14.40 -3.09 13.67
CA VAL A 296 -15.21 -3.81 14.65
C VAL A 296 -14.44 -4.05 15.95
N ILE A 297 -13.14 -4.39 15.89
CA ILE A 297 -12.31 -4.54 17.11
C ILE A 297 -12.24 -3.21 17.87
N ILE A 298 -12.05 -2.09 17.17
CA ILE A 298 -12.07 -0.76 17.79
C ILE A 298 -13.44 -0.48 18.45
N ALA A 299 -14.54 -0.82 17.78
CA ALA A 299 -15.88 -0.66 18.34
C ALA A 299 -16.09 -1.52 19.61
N ILE A 300 -15.55 -2.74 19.65
CA ILE A 300 -15.54 -3.59 20.86
C ILE A 300 -14.72 -2.93 21.97
N ALA A 301 -13.51 -2.45 21.67
CA ALA A 301 -12.67 -1.75 22.66
C ALA A 301 -13.35 -0.50 23.22
N ASN A 302 -14.07 0.25 22.38
CA ASN A 302 -14.87 1.41 22.81
C ASN A 302 -15.98 1.03 23.80
N SER A 303 -16.57 -0.16 23.65
CA SER A 303 -17.59 -0.66 24.59
C SER A 303 -17.03 -1.10 25.94
N MET A 304 -15.71 -1.33 26.04
CA MET A 304 -15.01 -1.71 27.29
C MET A 304 -14.69 -0.51 28.18
N GLY A 305 -14.86 0.73 27.69
CA GLY A 305 -14.64 1.96 28.43
C GLY A 305 -13.57 2.88 27.81
N THR A 306 -13.39 4.06 28.41
CA THR A 306 -12.54 5.11 27.84
C THR A 306 -11.05 4.77 27.83
N ILE A 307 -10.52 4.17 28.89
CA ILE A 307 -9.11 3.77 28.99
C ILE A 307 -8.79 2.64 28.00
N PRO A 308 -9.56 1.52 27.93
CA PRO A 308 -9.39 0.50 26.91
C PRO A 308 -9.46 1.04 25.48
N SER A 309 -10.46 1.89 25.20
CA SER A 309 -10.62 2.53 23.89
C SER A 309 -9.38 3.34 23.49
N ALA A 310 -8.92 4.22 24.38
CA ALA A 310 -7.71 5.02 24.14
C ALA A 310 -6.46 4.15 23.99
N GLY A 311 -6.31 3.12 24.82
CA GLY A 311 -5.20 2.18 24.76
C GLY A 311 -5.15 1.42 23.44
N VAL A 312 -6.27 0.87 22.97
CA VAL A 312 -6.33 0.21 21.64
C VAL A 312 -6.09 1.20 20.53
N GLY A 313 -6.59 2.43 20.61
CA GLY A 313 -6.33 3.47 19.62
C GLY A 313 -4.83 3.83 19.48
N VAL A 314 -4.09 3.88 20.60
CA VAL A 314 -2.62 4.06 20.61
C VAL A 314 -1.94 2.82 20.02
N ALA A 315 -2.33 1.63 20.44
CA ALA A 315 -1.75 0.38 19.97
C ALA A 315 -1.95 0.19 18.47
N GLU A 316 -3.12 0.50 17.92
CA GLU A 316 -3.39 0.39 16.47
C GLU A 316 -2.50 1.33 15.63
N LYS A 317 -2.18 2.53 16.12
CA LYS A 317 -1.21 3.40 15.46
C LYS A 317 0.17 2.75 15.40
N LEU A 318 0.63 2.16 16.50
CA LEU A 318 1.90 1.43 16.54
C LEU A 318 1.87 0.20 15.62
N CYS A 319 0.76 -0.55 15.64
CA CYS A 319 0.57 -1.70 14.74
C CYS A 319 0.64 -1.30 13.27
N ALA A 320 0.08 -0.15 12.89
CA ALA A 320 0.17 0.35 11.51
C ALA A 320 1.63 0.55 11.07
N PHE A 321 2.49 1.13 11.91
CA PHE A 321 3.93 1.25 11.60
C PHE A 321 4.64 -0.11 11.55
N VAL A 322 4.34 -1.00 12.48
CA VAL A 322 4.89 -2.36 12.52
C VAL A 322 4.53 -3.15 11.26
N MET A 323 3.31 -2.99 10.75
CA MET A 323 2.83 -3.68 9.54
C MET A 323 3.46 -3.17 8.24
N LEU A 324 4.21 -2.07 8.23
CA LEU A 324 4.91 -1.60 7.03
C LEU A 324 5.95 -2.61 6.54
N VAL A 325 6.65 -3.30 7.44
CA VAL A 325 7.67 -4.29 7.08
C VAL A 325 7.05 -5.50 6.38
N PRO A 326 6.08 -6.24 6.96
CA PRO A 326 5.39 -7.32 6.27
C PRO A 326 4.76 -6.87 4.94
N SER A 327 4.16 -5.67 4.88
CA SER A 327 3.56 -5.10 3.66
C SER A 327 4.59 -4.87 2.56
N ALA A 328 5.78 -4.39 2.89
CA ALA A 328 6.87 -4.24 1.94
C ALA A 328 7.33 -5.59 1.39
N TYR A 329 7.43 -6.61 2.24
CA TYR A 329 7.75 -7.99 1.81
C TYR A 329 6.66 -8.57 0.91
N MET A 330 5.37 -8.39 1.25
CA MET A 330 4.24 -8.85 0.42
C MET A 330 4.29 -8.25 -0.98
N GLN A 331 4.45 -6.93 -1.09
CA GLN A 331 4.52 -6.24 -2.38
C GLN A 331 5.74 -6.67 -3.19
N SER A 332 6.89 -6.77 -2.54
CA SER A 332 8.15 -7.17 -3.17
C SER A 332 8.12 -8.62 -3.63
N MET A 333 7.56 -9.49 -2.82
CA MET A 333 7.38 -10.90 -3.14
C MET A 333 6.43 -11.08 -4.32
N SER A 334 5.33 -10.30 -4.37
CA SER A 334 4.37 -10.35 -5.48
C SER A 334 5.04 -10.03 -6.82
N ALA A 335 5.83 -8.96 -6.87
CA ALA A 335 6.55 -8.54 -8.08
C ALA A 335 7.65 -9.55 -8.48
N PHE A 336 8.48 -9.96 -7.50
CA PHE A 336 9.56 -10.92 -7.72
C PHE A 336 9.05 -12.26 -8.23
N VAL A 337 8.02 -12.80 -7.58
CA VAL A 337 7.42 -14.09 -7.96
C VAL A 337 6.73 -13.99 -9.31
N ALA A 338 6.01 -12.90 -9.61
CA ALA A 338 5.34 -12.72 -10.89
C ALA A 338 6.31 -12.83 -12.07
N GLN A 339 7.47 -12.14 -12.02
CA GLN A 339 8.48 -12.23 -13.06
C GLN A 339 9.10 -13.62 -13.16
N ASN A 340 9.38 -14.28 -12.03
CA ASN A 340 9.96 -15.63 -12.05
C ASN A 340 8.98 -16.69 -12.55
N ILE A 341 7.69 -16.58 -12.23
CA ILE A 341 6.65 -17.47 -12.76
C ILE A 341 6.48 -17.24 -14.27
N GLY A 342 6.46 -15.99 -14.74
CA GLY A 342 6.44 -15.67 -16.16
C GLY A 342 7.63 -16.28 -16.91
N ALA A 343 8.82 -16.25 -16.31
CA ALA A 343 10.04 -16.84 -16.87
C ALA A 343 10.10 -18.39 -16.76
N GLY A 344 9.09 -19.06 -16.18
CA GLY A 344 9.11 -20.50 -15.93
C GLY A 344 10.06 -20.94 -14.81
N LEU A 345 10.58 -20.00 -14.01
CA LEU A 345 11.56 -20.25 -12.95
C LEU A 345 10.88 -20.57 -11.59
N GLU A 346 9.99 -21.55 -11.58
CA GLU A 346 9.20 -21.95 -10.40
C GLU A 346 10.08 -22.25 -9.17
N THR A 347 11.21 -22.96 -9.36
CA THR A 347 12.13 -23.28 -8.28
C THR A 347 12.74 -22.02 -7.65
N ARG A 348 13.03 -21.01 -8.47
CA ARG A 348 13.55 -19.71 -7.99
C ARG A 348 12.49 -18.94 -7.20
N ALA A 349 11.24 -18.93 -7.67
CA ALA A 349 10.11 -18.33 -6.97
C ALA A 349 9.89 -18.98 -5.58
N ARG A 350 10.01 -20.31 -5.47
CA ARG A 350 9.89 -21.03 -4.20
C ARG A 350 11.05 -20.74 -3.22
N ARG A 351 12.28 -20.67 -3.73
CA ARG A 351 13.43 -20.27 -2.91
C ARG A 351 13.27 -18.83 -2.42
N ALA A 352 12.68 -17.94 -3.24
CA ALA A 352 12.39 -16.58 -2.82
C ALA A 352 11.38 -16.54 -1.66
N LEU A 353 10.36 -17.41 -1.63
CA LEU A 353 9.45 -17.53 -0.50
C LEU A 353 10.21 -17.89 0.79
N LEU A 354 11.11 -18.88 0.74
CA LEU A 354 11.91 -19.26 1.90
C LEU A 354 12.79 -18.11 2.40
N TYR A 355 13.54 -17.47 1.49
CA TYR A 355 14.41 -16.34 1.86
C TYR A 355 13.60 -15.13 2.34
N GLY A 356 12.43 -14.87 1.74
CA GLY A 356 11.51 -13.82 2.17
C GLY A 356 11.00 -14.06 3.58
N VAL A 357 10.53 -15.27 3.89
CA VAL A 357 10.09 -15.65 5.23
C VAL A 357 11.23 -15.51 6.25
N LEU A 358 12.42 -16.05 5.96
CA LEU A 358 13.54 -16.00 6.91
C LEU A 358 13.99 -14.56 7.20
N SER A 359 14.10 -13.71 6.15
CA SER A 359 14.51 -12.32 6.33
C SER A 359 13.44 -11.45 6.98
N SER A 360 12.15 -11.67 6.64
CA SER A 360 11.03 -10.99 7.28
C SER A 360 10.88 -11.40 8.74
N LEU A 361 11.12 -12.69 9.07
CA LEU A 361 11.06 -13.20 10.43
C LEU A 361 12.12 -12.55 11.33
N MET A 362 13.31 -12.28 10.82
CA MET A 362 14.33 -11.54 11.59
C MET A 362 13.83 -10.15 11.99
N ALA A 363 13.19 -9.43 11.07
CA ALA A 363 12.59 -8.15 11.37
C ALA A 363 11.38 -8.31 12.32
N GLY A 364 10.53 -9.32 12.09
CA GLY A 364 9.38 -9.64 12.96
C GLY A 364 9.79 -9.99 14.38
N LEU A 365 10.90 -10.72 14.57
CA LEU A 365 11.48 -11.01 15.89
C LEU A 365 11.91 -9.73 16.62
N LEU A 366 12.61 -8.82 15.94
CA LEU A 366 13.03 -7.55 16.52
C LEU A 366 11.82 -6.70 16.93
N MET A 367 10.85 -6.58 16.06
CA MET A 367 9.63 -5.77 16.29
C MET A 367 8.74 -6.41 17.35
N GLY A 368 8.55 -7.73 17.32
CA GLY A 368 7.83 -8.48 18.34
C GLY A 368 8.49 -8.39 19.72
N TRP A 369 9.82 -8.47 19.78
CA TRP A 369 10.56 -8.24 20.99
C TRP A 369 10.36 -6.84 21.54
N ALA A 370 10.47 -5.82 20.71
CA ALA A 370 10.25 -4.43 21.12
C ALA A 370 8.80 -4.19 21.60
N ALA A 371 7.80 -4.71 20.89
CA ALA A 371 6.39 -4.57 21.25
C ALA A 371 6.03 -5.32 22.57
N PHE A 372 6.65 -6.50 22.81
CA PHE A 372 6.36 -7.32 23.97
C PHE A 372 7.03 -6.80 25.24
N PHE A 373 8.32 -6.45 25.17
CA PHE A 373 9.12 -6.07 26.34
C PHE A 373 9.21 -4.56 26.59
N HIS A 374 9.04 -3.74 25.55
CA HIS A 374 9.16 -2.29 25.58
C HIS A 374 7.96 -1.57 24.97
N GLY A 375 6.78 -2.21 24.97
CA GLY A 375 5.56 -1.64 24.44
C GLY A 375 5.05 -0.44 25.22
N ASP A 376 5.41 -0.31 26.49
CA ASP A 376 5.18 0.86 27.34
C ASP A 376 5.92 2.10 26.82
N VAL A 377 7.22 1.93 26.48
CA VAL A 377 8.04 3.02 25.89
C VAL A 377 7.49 3.41 24.52
N LEU A 378 7.08 2.44 23.70
CA LEU A 378 6.50 2.70 22.40
C LEU A 378 5.15 3.42 22.51
N ALA A 379 4.29 3.01 23.45
CA ALA A 379 2.99 3.63 23.69
C ALA A 379 3.15 5.05 24.26
N GLY A 380 4.18 5.29 25.08
CA GLY A 380 4.52 6.58 25.63
C GLY A 380 4.93 7.64 24.58
N ILE A 381 5.22 7.23 23.33
CA ILE A 381 5.41 8.19 22.21
C ILE A 381 4.08 8.86 21.82
N PHE A 382 2.94 8.20 22.06
CA PHE A 382 1.61 8.61 21.60
C PHE A 382 0.64 8.98 22.74
N ALA A 383 0.97 8.68 23.98
CA ALA A 383 0.13 8.95 25.15
C ALA A 383 0.97 9.32 26.37
N ASP A 384 0.47 10.24 27.19
CA ASP A 384 1.08 10.66 28.44
C ASP A 384 0.45 10.01 29.68
N ASP A 385 -0.80 9.52 29.57
CA ASP A 385 -1.53 8.88 30.66
C ASP A 385 -1.00 7.46 30.92
N PRO A 386 -0.47 7.16 32.13
CA PRO A 386 0.06 5.86 32.48
C PRO A 386 -0.97 4.72 32.34
N ALA A 387 -2.26 4.97 32.58
CA ALA A 387 -3.31 3.98 32.45
C ALA A 387 -3.57 3.63 30.98
N VAL A 388 -3.53 4.61 30.08
CA VAL A 388 -3.65 4.41 28.64
C VAL A 388 -2.41 3.70 28.09
N ILE A 389 -1.22 4.04 28.56
CA ILE A 389 0.03 3.35 28.17
C ILE A 389 -0.02 1.88 28.58
N ALA A 390 -0.44 1.58 29.81
CA ALA A 390 -0.57 0.20 30.30
C ALA A 390 -1.58 -0.59 29.46
N ALA A 391 -2.75 0.01 29.15
CA ALA A 391 -3.77 -0.61 28.31
C ALA A 391 -3.26 -0.87 26.88
N ALA A 392 -2.55 0.09 26.28
CA ALA A 392 -1.94 -0.07 24.96
C ALA A 392 -0.89 -1.20 24.95
N TRP A 393 -0.05 -1.25 25.97
CA TRP A 393 0.98 -2.30 26.09
C TRP A 393 0.36 -3.69 26.26
N GLU A 394 -0.72 -3.81 27.04
CA GLU A 394 -1.44 -5.07 27.19
C GLU A 394 -1.94 -5.61 25.84
N TYR A 395 -2.53 -4.76 25.02
CA TYR A 395 -2.94 -5.11 23.65
C TYR A 395 -1.75 -5.45 22.74
N LEU A 396 -0.66 -4.66 22.81
CA LEU A 396 0.55 -4.87 22.02
C LEU A 396 1.26 -6.18 22.33
N LYS A 397 1.19 -6.72 23.54
CA LYS A 397 1.75 -8.04 23.88
C LYS A 397 1.14 -9.16 23.03
N ALA A 398 -0.16 -9.12 22.78
CA ALA A 398 -0.83 -10.06 21.89
C ALA A 398 -0.39 -9.84 20.43
N TYR A 399 -0.27 -8.58 20.02
CA TYR A 399 0.16 -8.21 18.67
C TYR A 399 1.63 -8.55 18.40
N ALA A 400 2.49 -8.58 19.43
CA ALA A 400 3.88 -9.02 19.33
C ALA A 400 3.99 -10.46 18.80
N ILE A 401 3.04 -11.34 19.16
CA ILE A 401 2.92 -12.70 18.61
C ILE A 401 2.62 -12.62 17.11
N ASP A 402 1.72 -11.72 16.70
CA ASP A 402 1.34 -11.54 15.32
C ASP A 402 2.48 -10.99 14.45
N CYS A 403 3.41 -10.22 15.00
CA CYS A 403 4.61 -9.76 14.30
C CYS A 403 5.44 -10.91 13.72
N LEU A 404 5.52 -12.04 14.43
CA LEU A 404 6.20 -13.26 13.96
C LEU A 404 5.37 -13.95 12.88
N LEU A 405 4.08 -14.10 13.12
CA LEU A 405 3.16 -14.81 12.24
C LEU A 405 2.96 -14.09 10.91
N THR A 406 2.86 -12.76 10.92
CA THR A 406 2.71 -11.95 9.71
C THR A 406 3.92 -12.05 8.79
N SER A 407 5.12 -12.33 9.33
CA SER A 407 6.30 -12.60 8.51
C SER A 407 6.10 -13.81 7.58
N PHE A 408 5.39 -14.82 8.03
CA PHE A 408 4.99 -15.96 7.19
C PHE A 408 3.82 -15.59 6.27
N LEU A 409 2.74 -15.08 6.85
CA LEU A 409 1.49 -14.82 6.11
C LEU A 409 1.70 -13.88 4.94
N PHE A 410 2.33 -12.73 5.15
CA PHE A 410 2.52 -11.73 4.10
C PHE A 410 3.46 -12.21 2.98
N CYS A 411 4.47 -13.02 3.30
CA CYS A 411 5.29 -13.67 2.29
C CYS A 411 4.50 -14.69 1.47
N PHE A 412 3.63 -15.50 2.10
CA PHE A 412 2.72 -16.41 1.37
C PHE A 412 1.72 -15.65 0.51
N VAL A 413 1.10 -14.60 1.03
CA VAL A 413 0.17 -13.75 0.28
C VAL A 413 0.88 -13.15 -0.93
N GLY A 414 2.07 -12.57 -0.75
CA GLY A 414 2.88 -12.06 -1.85
C GLY A 414 3.24 -13.13 -2.88
N PHE A 415 3.63 -14.32 -2.42
CA PHE A 415 3.93 -15.45 -3.31
C PHE A 415 2.70 -15.87 -4.13
N PHE A 416 1.54 -16.03 -3.52
CA PHE A 416 0.33 -16.45 -4.23
C PHE A 416 -0.21 -15.35 -5.14
N ASN A 417 -0.12 -14.09 -4.77
CA ASN A 417 -0.42 -12.95 -5.64
C ASN A 417 0.46 -12.98 -6.90
N GLY A 418 1.78 -13.13 -6.74
CA GLY A 418 2.71 -13.24 -7.86
C GLY A 418 2.45 -14.46 -8.76
N CYS A 419 1.96 -15.57 -8.19
CA CYS A 419 1.51 -16.74 -8.95
C CYS A 419 0.15 -16.51 -9.67
N GLY A 420 -0.51 -15.36 -9.48
CA GLY A 420 -1.84 -15.08 -10.04
C GLY A 420 -2.98 -15.79 -9.32
N GLN A 421 -2.77 -16.28 -8.09
CA GLN A 421 -3.77 -17.00 -7.30
C GLN A 421 -4.48 -16.06 -6.29
N THR A 422 -4.81 -14.85 -6.72
CA THR A 422 -5.40 -13.81 -5.88
C THR A 422 -6.77 -14.18 -5.32
N LEU A 423 -7.55 -14.99 -6.04
CA LEU A 423 -8.83 -15.50 -5.53
C LEU A 423 -8.65 -16.40 -4.30
N PHE A 424 -7.60 -17.25 -4.28
CA PHE A 424 -7.27 -18.05 -3.11
C PHE A 424 -6.83 -17.14 -1.95
N VAL A 425 -6.02 -16.11 -2.26
CA VAL A 425 -5.57 -15.11 -1.26
C VAL A 425 -6.77 -14.42 -0.63
N MET A 426 -7.74 -13.99 -1.42
CA MET A 426 -9.00 -13.43 -0.92
C MET A 426 -9.76 -14.42 -0.03
N ALA A 427 -9.98 -15.64 -0.51
CA ALA A 427 -10.76 -16.65 0.20
C ALA A 427 -10.16 -16.98 1.58
N GLN A 428 -8.84 -17.20 1.66
CA GLN A 428 -8.16 -17.46 2.93
C GLN A 428 -8.19 -16.23 3.85
N GLY A 429 -8.05 -15.01 3.29
CA GLY A 429 -8.16 -13.77 4.05
C GLY A 429 -9.55 -13.56 4.64
N MET A 430 -10.60 -13.87 3.88
CA MET A 430 -11.99 -13.83 4.37
C MET A 430 -12.24 -14.85 5.48
N VAL A 431 -11.74 -16.08 5.34
CA VAL A 431 -11.83 -17.09 6.41
C VAL A 431 -11.15 -16.59 7.68
N GLY A 432 -9.94 -16.01 7.54
CA GLY A 432 -9.23 -15.45 8.68
C GLY A 432 -9.96 -14.27 9.32
N ALA A 433 -10.35 -13.29 8.53
CA ALA A 433 -10.95 -12.04 9.01
C ALA A 433 -12.36 -12.25 9.57
N LEU A 434 -13.26 -12.85 8.78
CA LEU A 434 -14.68 -13.02 9.13
C LEU A 434 -14.95 -14.32 9.88
N GLY A 435 -14.22 -15.39 9.57
CA GLY A 435 -14.42 -16.71 10.17
C GLY A 435 -13.68 -16.94 11.48
N VAL A 436 -12.61 -16.19 11.77
CA VAL A 436 -11.79 -16.37 12.96
C VAL A 436 -11.68 -15.07 13.77
N ARG A 437 -11.09 -13.99 13.18
CA ARG A 437 -10.82 -12.75 13.93
C ARG A 437 -12.08 -12.16 14.54
N LEU A 438 -13.12 -11.97 13.73
CA LEU A 438 -14.37 -11.38 14.20
C LEU A 438 -15.09 -12.25 15.25
N PRO A 439 -15.31 -13.56 15.06
CA PRO A 439 -15.92 -14.41 16.08
C PRO A 439 -15.11 -14.46 17.38
N VAL A 440 -13.76 -14.55 17.31
CA VAL A 440 -12.92 -14.56 18.52
C VAL A 440 -13.03 -13.23 19.27
N ALA A 441 -12.97 -12.09 18.57
CA ALA A 441 -13.14 -10.78 19.20
C ALA A 441 -14.53 -10.64 19.88
N LEU A 442 -15.60 -11.10 19.23
CA LEU A 442 -16.95 -11.10 19.80
C LEU A 442 -17.11 -12.05 20.97
N LEU A 443 -16.48 -13.22 20.96
CA LEU A 443 -16.49 -14.15 22.09
C LEU A 443 -15.76 -13.57 23.29
N VAL A 444 -14.59 -12.98 23.07
CA VAL A 444 -13.82 -12.31 24.12
C VAL A 444 -14.61 -11.15 24.71
N SER A 445 -15.28 -10.33 23.91
CA SER A 445 -16.07 -9.19 24.41
C SER A 445 -17.20 -9.58 25.33
N ARG A 446 -17.67 -10.85 25.30
CA ARG A 446 -18.76 -11.39 26.15
C ARG A 446 -18.24 -12.12 27.38
N ALA A 447 -16.95 -12.38 27.50
CA ALA A 447 -16.35 -13.06 28.63
C ALA A 447 -16.26 -12.12 29.84
N ALA A 448 -16.57 -12.64 31.05
CA ALA A 448 -16.59 -11.85 32.28
C ALA A 448 -15.19 -11.27 32.64
N ASP A 449 -14.13 -11.98 32.30
CA ASP A 449 -12.74 -11.60 32.58
C ASP A 449 -12.02 -11.16 31.28
N SER A 450 -12.70 -10.43 30.40
CA SER A 450 -12.10 -9.98 29.13
C SER A 450 -11.02 -8.91 29.37
N SER A 451 -9.78 -9.20 28.96
CA SER A 451 -8.68 -8.26 28.97
C SER A 451 -8.35 -7.79 27.54
N LEU A 452 -7.62 -6.68 27.42
CA LEU A 452 -7.15 -6.18 26.12
C LEU A 452 -6.17 -7.15 25.47
N PHE A 453 -5.40 -7.91 26.25
CA PHE A 453 -4.57 -8.99 25.74
C PHE A 453 -5.41 -10.06 25.04
N HIS A 454 -6.50 -10.52 25.65
CA HIS A 454 -7.40 -11.51 25.05
C HIS A 454 -8.05 -10.98 23.77
N LEU A 455 -8.49 -9.70 23.77
CA LEU A 455 -9.03 -9.07 22.56
C LEU A 455 -7.97 -9.00 21.44
N GLY A 456 -6.73 -8.64 21.78
CA GLY A 456 -5.60 -8.60 20.86
C GLY A 456 -5.27 -9.97 20.23
N LEU A 457 -5.52 -11.08 20.94
CA LEU A 457 -5.28 -12.45 20.43
C LEU A 457 -6.19 -12.83 19.24
N ALA A 458 -7.27 -12.09 18.98
CA ALA A 458 -8.12 -12.34 17.81
C ALA A 458 -7.35 -12.23 16.50
N THR A 459 -6.35 -11.33 16.43
CA THR A 459 -5.50 -11.15 15.24
C THR A 459 -4.53 -12.31 15.03
N PRO A 460 -3.65 -12.68 15.96
CA PRO A 460 -2.75 -13.82 15.76
C PRO A 460 -3.50 -15.15 15.59
N ALA A 461 -4.63 -15.36 16.24
CA ALA A 461 -5.46 -16.56 16.01
C ALA A 461 -5.91 -16.66 14.54
N SER A 462 -6.37 -15.56 13.96
CA SER A 462 -6.72 -15.46 12.55
C SER A 462 -5.51 -15.74 11.66
N THR A 463 -4.35 -15.15 11.98
CA THR A 463 -3.11 -15.29 11.21
C THR A 463 -2.61 -16.75 11.20
N VAL A 464 -2.70 -17.47 12.32
CA VAL A 464 -2.34 -18.89 12.38
C VAL A 464 -3.19 -19.72 11.42
N VAL A 465 -4.51 -19.55 11.43
CA VAL A 465 -5.40 -20.26 10.52
C VAL A 465 -5.08 -19.95 9.06
N GLN A 466 -4.82 -18.69 8.74
CA GLN A 466 -4.45 -18.28 7.38
C GLN A 466 -3.12 -18.89 6.93
N ILE A 467 -2.10 -18.93 7.79
CA ILE A 467 -0.81 -19.59 7.51
C ILE A 467 -1.04 -21.08 7.23
N PHE A 468 -1.86 -21.74 8.03
CA PHE A 468 -2.17 -23.15 7.85
C PHE A 468 -2.86 -23.41 6.50
N LEU A 469 -3.84 -22.59 6.11
CA LEU A 469 -4.50 -22.67 4.81
C LEU A 469 -3.50 -22.44 3.65
N CYS A 470 -2.62 -21.44 3.80
CA CYS A 470 -1.56 -21.16 2.85
C CYS A 470 -0.59 -22.34 2.71
N GLY A 471 -0.19 -22.95 3.82
CA GLY A 471 0.69 -24.12 3.84
C GLY A 471 0.08 -25.33 3.12
N ILE A 472 -1.19 -25.65 3.41
CA ILE A 472 -1.91 -26.74 2.71
C ILE A 472 -1.97 -26.46 1.21
N TRP A 473 -2.33 -25.24 0.83
CA TRP A 473 -2.44 -24.88 -0.60
C TRP A 473 -1.09 -24.94 -1.31
N TYR A 474 -0.03 -24.49 -0.66
CA TYR A 474 1.34 -24.56 -1.17
C TYR A 474 1.77 -26.01 -1.40
N LEU A 475 1.51 -26.91 -0.44
CA LEU A 475 1.83 -28.34 -0.56
C LEU A 475 1.05 -28.99 -1.70
N ARG A 476 -0.26 -28.73 -1.79
CA ARG A 476 -1.11 -29.24 -2.90
C ARG A 476 -0.61 -28.77 -4.26
N ARG A 477 -0.28 -27.50 -4.40
CA ARG A 477 0.31 -26.93 -5.61
C ARG A 477 1.66 -27.60 -5.93
N SER A 478 2.51 -27.76 -4.94
CA SER A 478 3.82 -28.39 -5.07
C SER A 478 3.69 -29.83 -5.60
N HIS A 479 2.83 -30.64 -5.01
CA HIS A 479 2.56 -32.00 -5.47
C HIS A 479 2.03 -32.05 -6.90
N ARG A 480 1.13 -31.14 -7.28
CA ARG A 480 0.59 -31.07 -8.65
C ARG A 480 1.69 -30.73 -9.66
N LEU A 481 2.54 -29.76 -9.38
CA LEU A 481 3.62 -29.34 -10.27
C LEU A 481 4.72 -30.42 -10.39
N ASN A 482 5.01 -31.14 -9.30
CA ASN A 482 5.93 -32.28 -9.33
C ASN A 482 5.39 -33.41 -10.20
N ARG A 483 4.08 -33.74 -10.12
CA ARG A 483 3.45 -34.75 -10.98
C ARG A 483 3.48 -34.38 -12.47
N LEU A 484 3.45 -33.08 -12.78
CA LEU A 484 3.50 -32.58 -14.15
C LEU A 484 4.94 -32.43 -14.69
N GLY A 485 5.96 -32.78 -13.89
CA GLY A 485 7.37 -32.64 -14.27
C GLY A 485 7.85 -31.19 -14.47
N LEU A 486 7.07 -30.22 -14.00
CA LEU A 486 7.37 -28.78 -14.17
C LEU A 486 8.38 -28.25 -13.15
N ILE A 487 8.77 -29.06 -12.17
CA ILE A 487 9.83 -28.76 -11.21
C ILE A 487 10.98 -29.70 -11.44
N ARG A 488 12.06 -29.21 -12.05
CA ARG A 488 13.35 -29.91 -12.03
C ARG A 488 13.95 -29.78 -10.63
N LYS A 489 14.44 -30.90 -10.08
CA LYS A 489 15.19 -30.98 -8.80
C LYS A 489 16.42 -30.07 -8.79
#